data_d96e8c08ad660e46edc2b3ed7a4641c0
#
_entry.id   d96e8c08ad660e46edc2b3ed7a4641c0
#
_cell.length_a   1.000
_cell.length_b   1.000
_cell.length_c   1.000
_cell.angle_alpha   90.00
_cell.angle_beta   90.00
_cell.angle_gamma   90.00
#
_symmetry.space_group_name_H-M   'P 1'
#
loop_
_entity.id
_entity.type
_entity.pdbx_description
1 polymer ?
#
loop_
_entity_poly.entity_id
_entity_poly.type
_entity_poly.pdbx_seq_one_letter_code
_entity_poly.pdbx_strand_id
1 'polypeptide(L)'
;MDEQRSDSSRVAGGFIALITLLTLAALYTPHFVQPLVAAARNAPPVRQIRPSVSVWLSTADHTLKLTPQPDIEVSAQGSAVADVVIDLTTKYQTMTGFGAAMTDSSAWLIHTKLNAEQRRDVLNELYGPPPNLNFNMMRLTIGSSDFSLNVFTLDDIPFGKTDPQLKHFNIASNLQDVIPVMQQVIAVNPGMLTIASPWGAPAWMRTTQNLLGGELQEQDESTYADYLVKYLDAYRSHGIPIFALTLQNEPAYAPISYPGMTMGAETRARIVSKYLGPKLAGRKPKTAILEWDHNWTPVEEPLAVLANPDAARYIDGVAWHCYGGSQHEQGRVHRAHPDKDAYITECTGGDWPLSVNGELLWFSRNLLVTGIRQWARGVVYWNLALDENHGPHFGGCAKCKGVITIDSETGEVTRNDEYYALAHFSRFVEPGAARVNSTDTDIDDKGVANVAFQNASDGSVVMVMVNLNKAERRVSVTDGRNRFEYAMPAESVATFVWDSDLATGWIRRAQRWLRGYRPQVDVEQR
;
A
#
# COMPACT_ATOMS: atom_id res chain seq x y z
N MET A 1 -43.49 12.16 3.14
CA MET A 1 -43.40 12.47 4.59
C MET A 1 -43.91 11.23 5.29
N ASP A 2 -43.25 10.78 6.30
CA ASP A 2 -43.44 9.52 7.05
C ASP A 2 -42.82 8.27 6.44
N GLU A 3 -41.52 8.06 6.76
CA GLU A 3 -40.95 6.72 7.01
C GLU A 3 -39.46 6.84 7.42
N GLN A 4 -39.21 7.38 8.59
CA GLN A 4 -37.86 7.29 9.26
C GLN A 4 -37.98 7.52 10.78
N ARG A 5 -38.81 6.73 11.46
CA ARG A 5 -38.86 6.72 12.93
C ARG A 5 -39.21 5.34 13.51
N SER A 6 -38.48 4.28 13.15
CA SER A 6 -38.84 2.96 13.71
C SER A 6 -37.69 2.12 14.26
N ASP A 7 -36.43 2.52 14.16
CA ASP A 7 -35.33 1.61 14.57
C ASP A 7 -34.76 1.86 15.97
N SER A 8 -34.83 3.08 16.49
CA SER A 8 -34.39 3.34 17.87
C SER A 8 -35.35 2.82 18.97
N SER A 9 -36.63 2.63 18.62
CA SER A 9 -37.63 2.09 19.55
C SER A 9 -37.54 0.58 19.75
N ARG A 10 -37.03 -0.16 18.76
CA ARG A 10 -36.88 -1.63 18.85
C ARG A 10 -35.71 -2.07 19.75
N VAL A 11 -34.62 -1.33 19.76
CA VAL A 11 -33.46 -1.62 20.65
C VAL A 11 -33.78 -1.27 22.10
N ALA A 12 -34.45 -0.15 22.33
CA ALA A 12 -34.92 0.22 23.68
C ALA A 12 -36.01 -0.74 24.20
N GLY A 13 -36.93 -1.18 23.30
CA GLY A 13 -37.95 -2.17 23.64
C GLY A 13 -37.38 -3.54 24.02
N GLY A 14 -36.30 -3.98 23.36
CA GLY A 14 -35.62 -5.25 23.67
C GLY A 14 -34.94 -5.24 25.05
N PHE A 15 -34.34 -4.11 25.45
CA PHE A 15 -33.67 -3.96 26.74
C PHE A 15 -34.68 -3.87 27.90
N ILE A 16 -35.78 -3.17 27.71
CA ILE A 16 -36.86 -3.07 28.69
C ILE A 16 -37.55 -4.44 28.84
N ALA A 17 -37.79 -5.17 27.75
CA ALA A 17 -38.35 -6.52 27.81
C ALA A 17 -37.44 -7.52 28.53
N LEU A 18 -36.12 -7.42 28.34
CA LEU A 18 -35.15 -8.27 29.04
C LEU A 18 -35.09 -7.96 30.54
N ILE A 19 -35.12 -6.69 30.92
CA ILE A 19 -35.17 -6.27 32.33
C ILE A 19 -36.49 -6.68 32.98
N THR A 20 -37.61 -6.59 32.25
CA THR A 20 -38.93 -7.01 32.76
C THR A 20 -39.02 -8.53 32.89
N LEU A 21 -38.44 -9.30 31.99
CA LEU A 21 -38.32 -10.76 32.06
C LEU A 21 -37.43 -11.19 33.25
N LEU A 22 -36.33 -10.50 33.49
CA LEU A 22 -35.45 -10.78 34.62
C LEU A 22 -36.09 -10.42 35.94
N THR A 23 -36.89 -9.34 36.02
CA THR A 23 -37.65 -8.98 37.21
C THR A 23 -38.82 -9.93 37.49
N LEU A 24 -39.50 -10.42 36.47
CA LEU A 24 -40.55 -11.43 36.62
C LEU A 24 -39.98 -12.80 37.03
N ALA A 25 -38.84 -13.21 36.49
CA ALA A 25 -38.13 -14.41 36.92
C ALA A 25 -37.65 -14.34 38.38
N ALA A 26 -37.29 -13.14 38.87
CA ALA A 26 -36.88 -12.90 40.24
C ALA A 26 -38.02 -13.08 41.27
N LEU A 27 -39.28 -12.90 40.82
CA LEU A 27 -40.45 -13.09 41.68
C LEU A 27 -40.89 -14.57 41.81
N TYR A 28 -40.48 -15.42 40.87
CA TYR A 28 -40.90 -16.83 40.83
C TYR A 28 -39.85 -17.87 41.25
N THR A 29 -38.55 -17.48 41.41
CA THR A 29 -37.50 -18.40 41.83
C THR A 29 -36.47 -17.71 42.75
N PRO A 30 -36.83 -17.47 44.02
CA PRO A 30 -35.97 -16.68 44.94
C PRO A 30 -34.60 -17.32 45.23
N HIS A 31 -34.43 -18.63 45.04
CA HIS A 31 -33.18 -19.33 45.34
C HIS A 31 -32.08 -19.23 44.29
N PHE A 32 -32.41 -18.85 43.07
CA PHE A 32 -31.41 -18.72 41.98
C PHE A 32 -30.96 -17.30 41.70
N VAL A 33 -31.71 -16.30 42.11
CA VAL A 33 -31.45 -14.89 41.74
C VAL A 33 -30.60 -14.17 42.80
N GLN A 34 -30.68 -14.58 44.09
CA GLN A 34 -29.86 -13.97 45.14
C GLN A 34 -28.35 -14.03 44.93
N PRO A 35 -27.75 -15.15 44.45
CA PRO A 35 -26.31 -15.16 44.20
C PRO A 35 -25.91 -14.30 42.99
N LEU A 36 -26.78 -14.17 41.97
CA LEU A 36 -26.53 -13.29 40.81
C LEU A 36 -26.60 -11.80 41.16
N VAL A 37 -27.56 -11.42 42.01
CA VAL A 37 -27.69 -10.03 42.48
C VAL A 37 -26.54 -9.69 43.46
N ALA A 38 -26.09 -10.63 44.28
CA ALA A 38 -24.93 -10.45 45.16
C ALA A 38 -23.62 -10.36 44.34
N ALA A 39 -23.47 -11.17 43.33
CA ALA A 39 -22.34 -11.09 42.38
C ALA A 39 -22.33 -9.76 41.61
N ALA A 40 -23.48 -9.25 41.19
CA ALA A 40 -23.59 -7.94 40.54
C ALA A 40 -23.31 -6.76 41.47
N ARG A 41 -23.60 -6.88 42.77
CA ARG A 41 -23.29 -5.83 43.78
C ARG A 41 -21.82 -5.82 44.19
N ASN A 42 -21.13 -6.94 44.06
CA ASN A 42 -19.71 -7.09 44.38
C ASN A 42 -18.84 -7.08 43.11
N ALA A 43 -19.44 -6.91 41.93
CA ALA A 43 -18.68 -6.71 40.72
C ALA A 43 -17.86 -5.40 40.86
N PRO A 44 -16.55 -5.41 40.58
CA PRO A 44 -15.78 -4.18 40.58
C PRO A 44 -16.47 -3.17 39.66
N PRO A 45 -16.43 -1.88 40.00
CA PRO A 45 -17.09 -0.85 39.21
C PRO A 45 -16.64 -1.05 37.76
N VAL A 46 -17.62 -1.19 36.83
CA VAL A 46 -17.32 -1.26 35.39
C VAL A 46 -16.48 -0.04 35.10
N ARG A 47 -15.18 -0.27 34.87
CA ARG A 47 -14.24 0.80 34.55
C ARG A 47 -14.83 1.47 33.30
N GLN A 48 -15.28 2.70 33.44
CA GLN A 48 -15.73 3.45 32.27
C GLN A 48 -14.57 3.48 31.31
N ILE A 49 -14.69 2.74 30.19
CA ILE A 49 -13.68 2.75 29.13
C ILE A 49 -13.71 4.17 28.56
N ARG A 50 -12.76 4.98 28.98
CA ARG A 50 -12.61 6.31 28.41
C ARG A 50 -12.18 6.17 26.95
N PRO A 51 -12.69 7.00 26.06
CA PRO A 51 -12.19 7.05 24.70
C PRO A 51 -10.70 7.36 24.73
N SER A 52 -9.93 6.63 23.97
CA SER A 52 -8.49 6.83 23.88
C SER A 52 -8.02 6.67 22.44
N VAL A 53 -6.88 7.29 22.14
CA VAL A 53 -6.16 7.16 20.88
C VAL A 53 -5.00 6.21 21.12
N SER A 54 -4.93 5.14 20.33
CA SER A 54 -3.78 4.25 20.35
C SER A 54 -2.69 4.80 19.42
N VAL A 55 -1.43 4.67 19.84
CA VAL A 55 -0.28 5.30 19.17
C VAL A 55 0.82 4.27 18.90
N TRP A 56 1.43 4.33 17.73
CA TRP A 56 2.65 3.59 17.36
C TRP A 56 3.70 4.58 16.85
N LEU A 57 4.94 4.39 17.27
CA LEU A 57 6.02 5.33 17.04
C LEU A 57 7.25 4.65 16.45
N SER A 58 7.86 5.30 15.45
CA SER A 58 9.22 5.02 14.98
C SER A 58 10.06 6.29 15.02
N THR A 59 11.35 6.14 15.33
CA THR A 59 12.32 7.24 15.38
C THR A 59 13.48 7.00 14.42
N ALA A 60 14.05 8.07 13.86
CA ALA A 60 15.15 7.98 12.89
C ALA A 60 16.43 7.38 13.47
N ASP A 61 16.61 7.42 14.79
CA ASP A 61 17.70 6.76 15.51
C ASP A 61 17.46 5.26 15.74
N HIS A 62 16.35 4.72 15.25
CA HIS A 62 15.94 3.33 15.35
C HIS A 62 15.75 2.80 16.79
N THR A 63 15.67 3.67 17.80
CA THR A 63 15.38 3.26 19.19
C THR A 63 13.95 2.78 19.35
N LEU A 64 13.03 3.34 18.56
CA LEU A 64 11.64 2.90 18.44
C LEU A 64 11.34 2.49 16.99
N LYS A 65 10.73 1.32 16.81
CA LYS A 65 10.44 0.69 15.51
C LYS A 65 9.02 0.19 15.49
N LEU A 66 8.07 1.02 15.04
CA LEU A 66 6.62 0.78 15.11
C LEU A 66 6.17 0.33 16.51
N THR A 67 6.76 0.94 17.51
CA THR A 67 6.61 0.56 18.92
C THR A 67 5.31 1.16 19.47
N PRO A 68 4.39 0.34 20.02
CA PRO A 68 3.20 0.86 20.67
C PRO A 68 3.55 1.76 21.85
N GLN A 69 2.82 2.86 21.98
CA GLN A 69 2.97 3.84 23.05
C GLN A 69 1.75 3.76 23.98
N PRO A 70 1.82 4.32 25.20
CA PRO A 70 0.65 4.47 26.05
C PRO A 70 -0.50 5.18 25.31
N ASP A 71 -1.71 4.68 25.49
CA ASP A 71 -2.90 5.29 24.91
C ASP A 71 -3.08 6.72 25.43
N ILE A 72 -3.48 7.63 24.55
CA ILE A 72 -3.78 9.03 24.90
C ILE A 72 -5.26 9.13 25.31
N GLU A 73 -5.55 9.69 26.46
CA GLU A 73 -6.93 10.02 26.85
C GLU A 73 -7.47 11.16 25.96
N VAL A 74 -8.68 10.96 25.46
CA VAL A 74 -9.38 11.97 24.67
C VAL A 74 -10.18 12.88 25.61
N SER A 75 -10.04 14.18 25.43
CA SER A 75 -10.92 15.18 26.07
C SER A 75 -12.10 15.53 25.16
N ALA A 76 -13.20 15.97 25.75
CA ALA A 76 -14.25 16.64 24.99
C ALA A 76 -13.67 17.93 24.37
N GLN A 77 -14.24 18.34 23.23
CA GLN A 77 -13.80 19.54 22.51
C GLN A 77 -13.66 20.74 23.43
N GLY A 78 -12.45 21.30 23.53
CA GLY A 78 -12.16 22.55 24.22
C GLY A 78 -12.33 23.75 23.29
N SER A 79 -12.39 24.97 23.85
CA SER A 79 -12.54 26.22 23.09
C SER A 79 -11.28 26.64 22.32
N ALA A 80 -10.12 26.02 22.56
CA ALA A 80 -8.87 26.35 21.90
C ALA A 80 -8.84 25.79 20.47
N VAL A 81 -8.29 26.56 19.51
CA VAL A 81 -8.07 26.11 18.13
C VAL A 81 -7.05 24.95 18.14
N ALA A 82 -7.35 23.85 17.45
CA ALA A 82 -6.41 22.77 17.27
C ALA A 82 -5.47 23.04 16.07
N ASP A 83 -4.24 22.52 16.15
CA ASP A 83 -3.28 22.64 15.04
C ASP A 83 -3.74 21.81 13.83
N VAL A 84 -4.24 20.60 14.07
CA VAL A 84 -4.80 19.73 13.05
C VAL A 84 -6.29 19.52 13.29
N VAL A 85 -7.10 19.96 12.34
CA VAL A 85 -8.54 19.71 12.29
C VAL A 85 -8.80 18.66 11.21
N ILE A 86 -9.45 17.57 11.60
CA ILE A 86 -9.88 16.50 10.70
C ILE A 86 -11.37 16.67 10.42
N ASP A 87 -11.72 16.79 9.15
CA ASP A 87 -13.10 16.83 8.70
C ASP A 87 -13.48 15.49 8.06
N LEU A 88 -14.20 14.66 8.78
CA LEU A 88 -14.64 13.34 8.36
C LEU A 88 -15.74 13.38 7.29
N THR A 89 -16.34 14.55 7.05
CA THR A 89 -17.39 14.74 6.02
C THR A 89 -16.81 14.98 4.63
N THR A 90 -15.62 15.58 4.57
CA THR A 90 -14.90 15.81 3.31
C THR A 90 -13.99 14.60 3.01
N LYS A 91 -14.40 13.80 2.01
CA LYS A 91 -13.69 12.60 1.58
C LYS A 91 -13.05 12.80 0.21
N TYR A 92 -11.86 12.24 0.04
CA TYR A 92 -11.11 12.23 -1.20
C TYR A 92 -11.03 10.82 -1.78
N GLN A 93 -9.90 10.40 -2.34
CA GLN A 93 -9.72 9.07 -2.89
C GLN A 93 -9.83 7.97 -1.81
N THR A 94 -10.24 6.79 -2.24
CA THR A 94 -10.14 5.57 -1.42
C THR A 94 -8.80 4.89 -1.65
N MET A 95 -8.21 4.36 -0.60
CA MET A 95 -6.94 3.66 -0.66
C MET A 95 -7.13 2.26 -1.27
N THR A 96 -6.27 1.93 -2.22
CA THR A 96 -6.18 0.58 -2.78
C THR A 96 -5.26 -0.28 -1.92
N GLY A 97 -4.10 0.25 -1.51
CA GLY A 97 -3.20 -0.44 -0.60
C GLY A 97 -1.73 -0.07 -0.70
N PHE A 98 -0.90 -0.95 -0.12
CA PHE A 98 0.54 -0.75 0.06
C PHE A 98 1.29 -2.06 -0.17
N GLY A 99 2.56 -1.97 -0.55
CA GLY A 99 3.42 -3.13 -0.69
C GLY A 99 4.75 -2.85 -1.38
N ALA A 100 5.32 -3.87 -2.00
CA ALA A 100 6.60 -3.80 -2.72
C ALA A 100 6.63 -4.77 -3.90
N ALA A 101 7.58 -4.60 -4.80
CA ALA A 101 7.72 -5.46 -5.97
C ALA A 101 8.38 -6.80 -5.62
N MET A 102 7.80 -7.88 -6.13
CA MET A 102 8.40 -9.20 -6.17
C MET A 102 9.23 -9.32 -7.44
N THR A 103 10.45 -8.80 -7.42
CA THR A 103 11.43 -8.99 -8.50
C THR A 103 11.90 -10.44 -8.55
N ASP A 104 12.53 -10.86 -9.64
CA ASP A 104 13.10 -12.21 -9.72
C ASP A 104 14.09 -12.46 -8.58
N SER A 105 14.91 -11.45 -8.24
CA SER A 105 15.87 -11.50 -7.14
C SER A 105 15.18 -11.65 -5.79
N SER A 106 14.12 -10.88 -5.52
CA SER A 106 13.34 -11.00 -4.29
C SER A 106 12.70 -12.39 -4.16
N ALA A 107 12.11 -12.89 -5.24
CA ALA A 107 11.50 -14.22 -5.26
C ALA A 107 12.54 -15.31 -5.04
N TRP A 108 13.69 -15.24 -5.71
CA TRP A 108 14.79 -16.19 -5.55
C TRP A 108 15.33 -16.21 -4.13
N LEU A 109 15.58 -15.06 -3.51
CA LEU A 109 16.04 -14.97 -2.12
C LEU A 109 15.02 -15.62 -1.16
N ILE A 110 13.76 -15.25 -1.27
CA ILE A 110 12.68 -15.81 -0.43
C ILE A 110 12.54 -17.31 -0.64
N HIS A 111 12.64 -17.78 -1.87
CA HIS A 111 12.44 -19.19 -2.19
C HIS A 111 13.64 -20.07 -1.83
N THR A 112 14.86 -19.59 -2.05
CA THR A 112 16.06 -20.42 -1.96
C THR A 112 16.93 -20.16 -0.73
N LYS A 113 16.88 -18.97 -0.14
CA LYS A 113 17.72 -18.60 1.02
C LYS A 113 16.98 -18.74 2.35
N LEU A 114 15.67 -18.72 2.34
CA LEU A 114 14.86 -19.01 3.51
C LEU A 114 14.43 -20.49 3.53
N ASN A 115 14.59 -21.15 4.66
CA ASN A 115 13.98 -22.46 4.86
C ASN A 115 12.43 -22.33 4.90
N ALA A 116 11.72 -23.46 4.91
CA ALA A 116 10.25 -23.44 4.83
C ALA A 116 9.57 -22.71 5.99
N GLU A 117 10.17 -22.73 7.20
CA GLU A 117 9.65 -22.05 8.37
C GLU A 117 9.91 -20.55 8.29
N GLN A 118 11.14 -20.13 8.05
CA GLN A 118 11.52 -18.72 7.86
C GLN A 118 10.68 -18.07 6.75
N ARG A 119 10.53 -18.73 5.60
CA ARG A 119 9.73 -18.24 4.48
C ARG A 119 8.26 -18.05 4.85
N ARG A 120 7.65 -19.04 5.49
CA ARG A 120 6.27 -18.94 5.98
C ARG A 120 6.10 -17.77 6.92
N ASP A 121 7.03 -17.59 7.86
CA ASP A 121 6.94 -16.55 8.89
C ASP A 121 7.11 -15.17 8.29
N VAL A 122 8.07 -14.95 7.39
CA VAL A 122 8.26 -13.69 6.64
C VAL A 122 7.04 -13.36 5.79
N LEU A 123 6.50 -14.32 5.04
CA LEU A 123 5.32 -14.08 4.21
C LEU A 123 4.08 -13.76 5.06
N ASN A 124 3.90 -14.44 6.21
CA ASN A 124 2.84 -14.10 7.14
C ASN A 124 3.04 -12.70 7.76
N GLU A 125 4.26 -12.33 8.12
CA GLU A 125 4.56 -11.00 8.67
C GLU A 125 4.24 -9.89 7.66
N LEU A 126 4.60 -10.06 6.39
CA LEU A 126 4.41 -9.03 5.37
C LEU A 126 2.96 -8.96 4.87
N TYR A 127 2.32 -10.10 4.62
CA TYR A 127 1.03 -10.19 3.94
C TYR A 127 -0.15 -10.61 4.82
N GLY A 128 0.11 -11.15 6.00
CA GLY A 128 -0.93 -11.55 6.94
C GLY A 128 -1.73 -10.35 7.48
N PRO A 129 -2.95 -10.60 7.97
CA PRO A 129 -3.78 -9.54 8.56
C PRO A 129 -3.14 -8.96 9.82
N PRO A 130 -3.54 -7.77 10.27
CA PRO A 130 -3.05 -7.18 11.52
C PRO A 130 -3.07 -8.19 12.69
N PRO A 131 -2.04 -8.25 13.51
CA PRO A 131 -0.98 -7.25 13.72
C PRO A 131 0.18 -7.30 12.72
N ASN A 132 0.12 -8.12 11.69
CA ASN A 132 1.09 -8.13 10.59
C ASN A 132 0.92 -6.89 9.69
N LEU A 133 1.77 -6.75 8.66
CA LEU A 133 1.77 -5.53 7.84
C LEU A 133 0.59 -5.42 6.89
N ASN A 134 -0.05 -6.54 6.57
CA ASN A 134 -1.21 -6.55 5.66
C ASN A 134 -0.90 -5.92 4.29
N PHE A 135 0.30 -6.15 3.74
CA PHE A 135 0.58 -5.76 2.37
C PHE A 135 -0.43 -6.42 1.44
N ASN A 136 -1.03 -5.63 0.58
CA ASN A 136 -2.09 -6.10 -0.32
C ASN A 136 -1.89 -5.62 -1.77
N MET A 137 -0.79 -4.92 -2.04
CA MET A 137 -0.36 -4.57 -3.39
C MET A 137 1.03 -5.10 -3.66
N MET A 138 1.29 -5.48 -4.92
CA MET A 138 2.57 -5.97 -5.38
C MET A 138 2.80 -5.59 -6.83
N ARG A 139 4.06 -5.35 -7.21
CA ARG A 139 4.46 -5.18 -8.61
C ARG A 139 5.28 -6.36 -9.07
N LEU A 140 5.04 -6.82 -10.29
CA LEU A 140 5.75 -7.91 -10.96
C LEU A 140 6.39 -7.40 -12.24
N THR A 141 7.54 -7.96 -12.59
CA THR A 141 8.19 -7.72 -13.87
C THR A 141 7.64 -8.65 -14.95
N ILE A 142 7.52 -8.16 -16.19
CA ILE A 142 7.27 -8.98 -17.36
C ILE A 142 8.60 -9.13 -18.11
N GLY A 143 9.19 -10.31 -18.03
CA GLY A 143 10.59 -10.53 -18.36
C GLY A 143 11.51 -10.02 -17.25
N SER A 144 12.81 -9.99 -17.53
CA SER A 144 13.84 -9.56 -16.58
C SER A 144 13.88 -8.04 -16.40
N SER A 145 14.28 -7.61 -15.19
CA SER A 145 14.66 -6.25 -14.86
C SER A 145 16.16 -6.16 -14.53
N ASP A 146 16.60 -5.04 -13.94
CA ASP A 146 17.92 -4.92 -13.31
C ASP A 146 18.07 -5.86 -12.07
N PHE A 147 16.97 -6.19 -11.37
CA PHE A 147 16.96 -7.16 -10.26
C PHE A 147 16.44 -8.52 -10.70
N SER A 148 17.16 -9.12 -11.64
CA SER A 148 16.97 -10.48 -12.11
C SER A 148 18.30 -11.23 -12.15
N LEU A 149 18.24 -12.56 -12.03
CA LEU A 149 19.44 -13.43 -12.07
C LEU A 149 20.02 -13.54 -13.49
N ASN A 150 19.16 -13.42 -14.48
CA ASN A 150 19.50 -13.54 -15.90
C ASN A 150 18.70 -12.51 -16.70
N VAL A 151 19.20 -12.20 -17.90
CA VAL A 151 18.49 -11.35 -18.87
C VAL A 151 17.64 -12.22 -19.78
N PHE A 152 16.33 -11.98 -19.80
CA PHE A 152 15.38 -12.73 -20.62
C PHE A 152 14.12 -11.91 -20.91
N THR A 153 13.39 -12.32 -21.95
CA THR A 153 11.99 -12.00 -22.14
C THR A 153 11.15 -13.30 -22.15
N LEU A 154 9.86 -13.17 -22.34
CA LEU A 154 9.00 -14.37 -22.41
C LEU A 154 8.85 -14.92 -23.84
N ASP A 155 9.57 -14.33 -24.81
CA ASP A 155 9.55 -14.76 -26.21
C ASP A 155 10.93 -14.53 -26.86
N ASP A 156 11.96 -15.13 -26.27
CA ASP A 156 13.34 -15.07 -26.76
C ASP A 156 13.54 -16.07 -27.89
N ILE A 157 14.04 -15.57 -29.01
CA ILE A 157 14.32 -16.35 -30.22
C ILE A 157 15.71 -16.02 -30.78
N PRO A 158 16.29 -16.88 -31.64
CA PRO A 158 17.59 -16.60 -32.23
C PRO A 158 17.65 -15.27 -33.01
N PHE A 159 18.78 -14.58 -32.88
CA PHE A 159 19.02 -13.31 -33.57
C PHE A 159 18.66 -13.36 -35.08
N GLY A 160 18.02 -12.32 -35.57
CA GLY A 160 17.56 -12.19 -36.94
C GLY A 160 16.31 -13.01 -37.31
N LYS A 161 15.70 -13.70 -36.33
CA LYS A 161 14.38 -14.35 -36.47
C LYS A 161 13.29 -13.46 -35.90
N THR A 162 12.04 -13.75 -36.29
CA THR A 162 10.83 -13.10 -35.76
C THR A 162 9.79 -14.16 -35.41
N ASP A 163 8.93 -13.87 -34.42
CA ASP A 163 7.80 -14.74 -34.01
C ASP A 163 6.47 -13.98 -33.88
N PRO A 164 5.91 -13.46 -34.98
CA PRO A 164 4.69 -12.65 -34.92
C PRO A 164 3.46 -13.43 -34.43
N GLN A 165 3.54 -14.74 -34.23
CA GLN A 165 2.49 -15.58 -33.67
C GLN A 165 2.77 -15.95 -32.20
N LEU A 166 3.89 -15.50 -31.63
CA LEU A 166 4.33 -15.77 -30.26
C LEU A 166 4.30 -17.26 -29.91
N LYS A 167 4.83 -18.10 -30.81
CA LYS A 167 4.89 -19.58 -30.64
C LYS A 167 5.93 -19.98 -29.59
N HIS A 168 6.94 -19.14 -29.41
CA HIS A 168 8.01 -19.35 -28.43
C HIS A 168 7.70 -18.75 -27.07
N PHE A 169 6.58 -18.01 -26.96
CA PHE A 169 6.17 -17.41 -25.69
C PHE A 169 6.06 -18.47 -24.58
N ASN A 170 6.77 -18.27 -23.47
CA ASN A 170 6.70 -19.12 -22.30
C ASN A 170 7.09 -18.33 -21.04
N ILE A 171 6.63 -18.80 -19.88
CA ILE A 171 6.94 -18.22 -18.56
C ILE A 171 7.88 -19.12 -17.74
N ALA A 172 8.67 -19.97 -18.39
CA ALA A 172 9.50 -20.98 -17.72
C ALA A 172 10.44 -20.40 -16.66
N SER A 173 11.03 -19.24 -16.93
CA SER A 173 11.89 -18.53 -15.95
C SER A 173 11.14 -18.15 -14.68
N ASN A 174 9.89 -17.76 -14.78
CA ASN A 174 9.08 -17.35 -13.62
C ASN A 174 8.54 -18.56 -12.81
N LEU A 175 8.47 -19.76 -13.42
CA LEU A 175 8.01 -20.99 -12.75
C LEU A 175 8.97 -21.48 -11.68
N GLN A 176 10.23 -21.03 -11.69
CA GLN A 176 11.23 -21.48 -10.74
C GLN A 176 11.02 -20.86 -9.35
N ASP A 177 10.82 -19.56 -9.28
CA ASP A 177 10.79 -18.81 -8.02
C ASP A 177 9.56 -17.90 -7.90
N VAL A 178 9.30 -17.03 -8.90
CA VAL A 178 8.25 -16.01 -8.82
C VAL A 178 6.86 -16.62 -8.61
N ILE A 179 6.48 -17.59 -9.45
CA ILE A 179 5.15 -18.21 -9.37
C ILE A 179 4.95 -18.97 -8.06
N PRO A 180 5.88 -19.85 -7.59
CA PRO A 180 5.75 -20.53 -6.31
C PRO A 180 5.65 -19.58 -5.11
N VAL A 181 6.42 -18.49 -5.07
CA VAL A 181 6.37 -17.53 -3.98
C VAL A 181 5.06 -16.76 -4.03
N MET A 182 4.62 -16.31 -5.22
CA MET A 182 3.35 -15.61 -5.40
C MET A 182 2.15 -16.45 -4.97
N GLN A 183 2.14 -17.75 -5.25
CA GLN A 183 1.08 -18.65 -4.80
C GLN A 183 1.03 -18.73 -3.27
N GLN A 184 2.18 -18.73 -2.58
CA GLN A 184 2.23 -18.67 -1.13
C GLN A 184 1.73 -17.32 -0.60
N VAL A 185 2.10 -16.20 -1.23
CA VAL A 185 1.58 -14.87 -0.88
C VAL A 185 0.06 -14.82 -1.00
N ILE A 186 -0.49 -15.29 -2.11
CA ILE A 186 -1.96 -15.31 -2.34
C ILE A 186 -2.67 -16.24 -1.34
N ALA A 187 -2.03 -17.32 -0.92
CA ALA A 187 -2.57 -18.18 0.13
C ALA A 187 -2.66 -17.47 1.49
N VAL A 188 -1.71 -16.58 1.81
CA VAL A 188 -1.73 -15.75 3.02
C VAL A 188 -2.72 -14.59 2.87
N ASN A 189 -2.72 -13.91 1.73
CA ASN A 189 -3.61 -12.78 1.43
C ASN A 189 -4.33 -12.98 0.08
N PRO A 190 -5.51 -13.61 0.05
CA PRO A 190 -6.28 -13.80 -1.17
C PRO A 190 -6.76 -12.50 -1.84
N GLY A 191 -6.70 -11.37 -1.12
CA GLY A 191 -7.04 -10.04 -1.63
C GLY A 191 -5.87 -9.31 -2.32
N MET A 192 -4.74 -10.00 -2.59
CA MET A 192 -3.56 -9.41 -3.22
C MET A 192 -3.88 -8.82 -4.59
N LEU A 193 -3.47 -7.57 -4.81
CA LEU A 193 -3.57 -6.85 -6.07
C LEU A 193 -2.19 -6.74 -6.71
N THR A 194 -2.03 -7.31 -7.90
CA THR A 194 -0.77 -7.36 -8.64
C THR A 194 -0.75 -6.37 -9.79
N ILE A 195 0.24 -5.48 -9.82
CA ILE A 195 0.57 -4.63 -10.98
C ILE A 195 1.68 -5.35 -11.75
N ALA A 196 1.60 -5.42 -13.07
CA ALA A 196 2.66 -6.00 -13.90
C ALA A 196 3.21 -4.96 -14.87
N SER A 197 4.55 -4.96 -15.05
CA SER A 197 5.25 -3.97 -15.86
C SER A 197 6.38 -4.62 -16.65
N PRO A 198 6.47 -4.43 -17.99
CA PRO A 198 7.56 -4.92 -18.81
C PRO A 198 8.74 -3.94 -18.79
N TRP A 199 9.98 -4.47 -18.70
CA TRP A 199 11.18 -3.67 -18.96
C TRP A 199 11.45 -3.51 -20.46
N GLY A 200 10.66 -4.17 -21.27
CA GLY A 200 10.57 -3.95 -22.72
C GLY A 200 10.09 -5.17 -23.49
N ALA A 201 9.85 -4.95 -24.77
CA ALA A 201 9.46 -6.00 -25.69
C ALA A 201 10.59 -7.01 -25.93
N PRO A 202 10.31 -8.24 -26.44
CA PRO A 202 11.30 -9.14 -26.97
C PRO A 202 12.26 -8.47 -27.97
N ALA A 203 13.52 -8.91 -27.98
CA ALA A 203 14.57 -8.27 -28.80
C ALA A 203 14.20 -8.12 -30.27
N TRP A 204 13.55 -9.11 -30.86
CA TRP A 204 13.17 -9.11 -32.25
C TRP A 204 12.09 -8.09 -32.63
N MET A 205 11.33 -7.57 -31.65
CA MET A 205 10.35 -6.49 -31.82
C MET A 205 10.99 -5.09 -31.72
N ARG A 206 12.28 -5.00 -31.34
CA ARG A 206 12.94 -3.72 -31.10
C ARG A 206 13.81 -3.28 -32.29
N THR A 207 13.96 -1.97 -32.45
CA THR A 207 14.80 -1.37 -33.45
C THR A 207 16.27 -1.79 -33.36
N THR A 208 16.76 -2.09 -32.17
CA THR A 208 18.13 -2.54 -31.89
C THR A 208 18.32 -4.05 -31.98
N GLN A 209 17.24 -4.83 -32.06
CA GLN A 209 17.25 -6.29 -31.91
C GLN A 209 18.02 -6.76 -30.66
N ASN A 210 17.98 -5.96 -29.58
CA ASN A 210 18.66 -6.18 -28.31
C ASN A 210 17.73 -5.84 -27.14
N LEU A 211 17.97 -6.42 -25.95
CA LEU A 211 17.21 -6.12 -24.76
C LEU A 211 17.67 -4.83 -24.05
N LEU A 212 18.80 -4.26 -24.46
CA LEU A 212 19.34 -3.00 -23.96
C LEU A 212 18.96 -1.86 -24.92
N GLY A 213 18.14 -0.94 -24.47
CA GLY A 213 17.71 0.22 -25.25
C GLY A 213 16.83 -0.12 -26.45
N GLY A 214 16.79 0.81 -27.41
CA GLY A 214 15.95 0.74 -28.59
C GLY A 214 14.50 1.15 -28.34
N GLU A 215 13.69 1.01 -29.38
CA GLU A 215 12.27 1.33 -29.41
C GLU A 215 11.48 0.16 -29.98
N LEU A 216 10.20 0.05 -29.63
CA LEU A 216 9.30 -0.90 -30.25
C LEU A 216 9.09 -0.54 -31.74
N GLN A 217 9.25 -1.51 -32.64
CA GLN A 217 8.97 -1.32 -34.06
C GLN A 217 7.46 -1.20 -34.29
N GLU A 218 7.03 -0.23 -35.12
CA GLU A 218 5.60 0.06 -35.33
C GLU A 218 4.83 -1.17 -35.86
N GLN A 219 5.45 -1.96 -36.75
CA GLN A 219 4.83 -3.18 -37.27
C GLN A 219 4.55 -4.25 -36.20
N ASP A 220 5.24 -4.20 -35.05
CA ASP A 220 5.12 -5.18 -33.98
C ASP A 220 4.23 -4.72 -32.80
N GLU A 221 3.66 -3.50 -32.87
CA GLU A 221 2.79 -2.95 -31.80
C GLU A 221 1.59 -3.86 -31.49
N SER A 222 0.95 -4.42 -32.54
CA SER A 222 -0.17 -5.35 -32.35
C SER A 222 0.30 -6.65 -31.67
N THR A 223 1.44 -7.16 -32.07
CA THR A 223 2.03 -8.39 -31.51
C THR A 223 2.51 -8.16 -30.08
N TYR A 224 3.03 -6.97 -29.78
CA TYR A 224 3.38 -6.59 -28.42
C TYR A 224 2.14 -6.56 -27.49
N ALA A 225 1.03 -6.03 -27.96
CA ALA A 225 -0.22 -6.11 -27.21
C ALA A 225 -0.68 -7.56 -26.98
N ASP A 226 -0.50 -8.47 -27.97
CA ASP A 226 -0.77 -9.89 -27.79
C ASP A 226 0.19 -10.57 -26.81
N TYR A 227 1.47 -10.18 -26.80
CA TYR A 227 2.46 -10.63 -25.83
C TYR A 227 2.05 -10.30 -24.39
N LEU A 228 1.59 -9.06 -24.14
CA LEU A 228 1.09 -8.65 -22.84
C LEU A 228 -0.17 -9.43 -22.43
N VAL A 229 -1.09 -9.67 -23.37
CA VAL A 229 -2.30 -10.47 -23.10
C VAL A 229 -1.96 -11.92 -22.79
N LYS A 230 -0.99 -12.53 -23.48
CA LYS A 230 -0.52 -13.89 -23.19
C LYS A 230 0.07 -13.98 -21.78
N TYR A 231 0.82 -12.97 -21.33
CA TYR A 231 1.32 -12.90 -19.96
C TYR A 231 0.16 -12.92 -18.94
N LEU A 232 -0.85 -12.08 -19.14
CA LEU A 232 -2.03 -12.04 -18.27
C LEU A 232 -2.72 -13.40 -18.16
N ASP A 233 -2.86 -14.10 -19.28
CA ASP A 233 -3.49 -15.42 -19.33
C ASP A 233 -2.61 -16.49 -18.66
N ALA A 234 -1.30 -16.46 -18.89
CA ALA A 234 -0.36 -17.38 -18.27
C ALA A 234 -0.34 -17.25 -16.75
N TYR A 235 -0.22 -16.03 -16.21
CA TYR A 235 -0.25 -15.81 -14.75
C TYR A 235 -1.59 -16.18 -14.13
N ARG A 236 -2.68 -15.83 -14.80
CA ARG A 236 -4.02 -16.23 -14.36
C ARG A 236 -4.19 -17.74 -14.29
N SER A 237 -3.63 -18.50 -15.23
CA SER A 237 -3.67 -19.96 -15.22
C SER A 237 -2.97 -20.58 -14.01
N HIS A 238 -2.03 -19.85 -13.39
CA HIS A 238 -1.34 -20.20 -12.14
C HIS A 238 -2.00 -19.62 -10.89
N GLY A 239 -3.21 -19.04 -11.01
CA GLY A 239 -3.96 -18.49 -9.89
C GLY A 239 -3.51 -17.06 -9.48
N ILE A 240 -2.76 -16.36 -10.34
CA ILE A 240 -2.25 -15.01 -10.10
C ILE A 240 -2.93 -14.03 -11.06
N PRO A 241 -4.11 -13.49 -10.70
CA PRO A 241 -4.77 -12.48 -11.52
C PRO A 241 -4.02 -11.16 -11.46
N ILE A 242 -3.81 -10.52 -12.61
CA ILE A 242 -3.17 -9.19 -12.70
C ILE A 242 -4.24 -8.11 -12.60
N PHE A 243 -4.15 -7.31 -11.56
CA PHE A 243 -5.04 -6.17 -11.29
C PHE A 243 -4.83 -5.04 -12.29
N ALA A 244 -3.56 -4.67 -12.54
CA ALA A 244 -3.21 -3.58 -13.44
C ALA A 244 -1.95 -3.90 -14.24
N LEU A 245 -1.86 -3.30 -15.42
CA LEU A 245 -0.76 -3.44 -16.36
C LEU A 245 -0.25 -2.06 -16.77
N THR A 246 1.06 -1.88 -16.85
CA THR A 246 1.69 -0.75 -17.52
C THR A 246 2.22 -1.19 -18.90
N LEU A 247 2.39 -0.26 -19.84
CA LEU A 247 2.89 -0.63 -21.17
C LEU A 247 4.39 -0.85 -21.20
N GLN A 248 5.10 -0.10 -20.37
CA GLN A 248 6.56 -0.08 -20.33
C GLN A 248 7.02 0.53 -19.01
N ASN A 249 7.97 -0.12 -18.33
CA ASN A 249 8.70 0.51 -17.24
C ASN A 249 9.58 1.63 -17.79
N GLU A 250 9.46 2.81 -17.20
CA GLU A 250 10.27 3.99 -17.49
C GLU A 250 10.42 4.31 -19.00
N PRO A 251 9.33 4.58 -19.71
CA PRO A 251 9.32 4.69 -21.17
C PRO A 251 10.14 5.86 -21.72
N ALA A 252 10.61 6.78 -20.90
CA ALA A 252 11.52 7.85 -21.29
C ALA A 252 13.00 7.54 -21.02
N TYR A 253 13.31 6.32 -20.53
CA TYR A 253 14.67 5.94 -20.17
C TYR A 253 15.08 4.61 -20.83
N ALA A 254 16.23 4.62 -21.50
CA ALA A 254 16.81 3.44 -22.14
C ALA A 254 18.18 3.13 -21.50
N PRO A 255 18.25 2.29 -20.47
CA PRO A 255 19.50 1.91 -19.83
C PRO A 255 20.41 1.12 -20.78
N ILE A 256 21.72 1.23 -20.57
CA ILE A 256 22.74 0.53 -21.35
C ILE A 256 23.31 -0.71 -20.63
N SER A 257 22.96 -0.91 -19.37
CA SER A 257 23.54 -1.96 -18.50
C SER A 257 22.53 -2.99 -18.02
N TYR A 258 21.23 -2.79 -18.26
CA TYR A 258 20.15 -3.72 -17.93
C TYR A 258 18.99 -3.55 -18.92
N PRO A 259 18.04 -4.50 -18.98
CA PRO A 259 16.92 -4.42 -19.91
C PRO A 259 16.12 -3.11 -19.78
N GLY A 260 15.78 -2.52 -20.89
CA GLY A 260 14.97 -1.32 -20.96
C GLY A 260 14.75 -0.89 -22.41
N MET A 261 13.74 -0.05 -22.63
CA MET A 261 13.33 0.39 -23.96
C MET A 261 12.58 1.72 -23.85
N THR A 262 12.82 2.66 -24.77
CA THR A 262 11.99 3.85 -24.85
C THR A 262 10.68 3.58 -25.58
N MET A 263 9.62 4.31 -25.18
CA MET A 263 8.30 4.26 -25.81
C MET A 263 7.62 5.62 -25.71
N GLY A 264 7.69 6.42 -26.77
CA GLY A 264 7.13 7.78 -26.81
C GLY A 264 5.61 7.82 -26.62
N ALA A 265 5.08 8.98 -26.22
CA ALA A 265 3.66 9.17 -25.93
C ALA A 265 2.73 8.78 -27.10
N GLU A 266 3.10 9.08 -28.35
CA GLU A 266 2.31 8.70 -29.52
C GLU A 266 2.21 7.18 -29.69
N THR A 267 3.31 6.47 -29.50
CA THR A 267 3.34 5.00 -29.55
C THR A 267 2.48 4.40 -28.42
N ARG A 268 2.60 4.89 -27.19
CA ARG A 268 1.77 4.44 -26.07
C ARG A 268 0.28 4.67 -26.35
N ALA A 269 -0.09 5.88 -26.81
CA ALA A 269 -1.47 6.20 -27.16
C ALA A 269 -2.00 5.30 -28.28
N ARG A 270 -1.18 4.99 -29.28
CA ARG A 270 -1.54 4.14 -30.43
C ARG A 270 -1.74 2.68 -29.99
N ILE A 271 -0.83 2.14 -29.16
CA ILE A 271 -0.95 0.77 -28.62
C ILE A 271 -2.21 0.64 -27.78
N VAL A 272 -2.46 1.58 -26.87
CA VAL A 272 -3.65 1.56 -26.01
C VAL A 272 -4.93 1.66 -26.84
N SER A 273 -5.02 2.64 -27.72
CA SER A 273 -6.27 2.91 -28.44
C SER A 273 -6.61 1.83 -29.46
N LYS A 274 -5.62 1.32 -30.20
CA LYS A 274 -5.87 0.42 -31.33
C LYS A 274 -5.78 -1.06 -30.98
N TYR A 275 -4.93 -1.43 -30.03
CA TYR A 275 -4.59 -2.84 -29.80
C TYR A 275 -4.89 -3.32 -28.38
N LEU A 276 -4.24 -2.80 -27.36
CA LEU A 276 -4.34 -3.34 -26.00
C LEU A 276 -5.70 -3.04 -25.34
N GLY A 277 -6.15 -1.79 -25.41
CA GLY A 277 -7.42 -1.38 -24.80
C GLY A 277 -8.62 -2.21 -25.29
N PRO A 278 -8.84 -2.37 -26.61
CA PRO A 278 -9.89 -3.26 -27.14
C PRO A 278 -9.75 -4.72 -26.67
N LYS A 279 -8.52 -5.26 -26.56
CA LYS A 279 -8.27 -6.63 -26.12
C LYS A 279 -8.59 -6.83 -24.63
N LEU A 280 -8.38 -5.81 -23.79
CA LEU A 280 -8.68 -5.85 -22.38
C LEU A 280 -10.14 -5.48 -22.05
N ALA A 281 -10.79 -4.72 -22.93
CA ALA A 281 -12.20 -4.37 -22.75
C ALA A 281 -13.07 -5.63 -22.67
N GLY A 282 -13.81 -5.77 -21.59
CA GLY A 282 -14.70 -6.93 -21.39
C GLY A 282 -14.04 -8.18 -20.79
N ARG A 283 -12.73 -8.18 -20.52
CA ARG A 283 -12.08 -9.27 -19.76
C ARG A 283 -12.59 -9.30 -18.32
N LYS A 284 -12.75 -10.51 -17.77
CA LYS A 284 -13.15 -10.72 -16.37
C LYS A 284 -12.18 -11.71 -15.70
N PRO A 285 -11.57 -11.37 -14.56
CA PRO A 285 -11.61 -10.02 -13.94
C PRO A 285 -11.02 -8.95 -14.86
N LYS A 286 -11.42 -7.69 -14.65
CA LYS A 286 -10.85 -6.54 -15.38
C LYS A 286 -9.36 -6.41 -15.01
N THR A 287 -8.52 -6.15 -15.99
CA THR A 287 -7.17 -5.64 -15.79
C THR A 287 -7.14 -4.17 -16.17
N ALA A 288 -6.74 -3.31 -15.25
CA ALA A 288 -6.60 -1.87 -15.48
C ALA A 288 -5.37 -1.58 -16.33
N ILE A 289 -5.40 -0.50 -17.11
CA ILE A 289 -4.21 0.05 -17.80
C ILE A 289 -3.76 1.27 -17.02
N LEU A 290 -2.52 1.25 -16.54
CA LEU A 290 -1.86 2.41 -15.94
C LEU A 290 -0.86 2.99 -16.93
N GLU A 291 -1.00 4.28 -17.19
CA GLU A 291 -0.14 5.04 -18.08
C GLU A 291 1.16 5.44 -17.38
N TRP A 292 2.22 5.73 -18.12
CA TRP A 292 3.50 6.31 -17.74
C TRP A 292 4.45 5.33 -17.04
N ASP A 293 4.22 4.99 -15.78
CA ASP A 293 5.11 4.12 -14.98
C ASP A 293 6.56 4.66 -14.90
N HIS A 294 6.70 5.94 -14.58
CA HIS A 294 7.96 6.66 -14.55
C HIS A 294 7.91 7.87 -13.60
N ASN A 295 8.99 8.64 -13.52
CA ASN A 295 9.17 9.79 -12.65
C ASN A 295 8.05 10.84 -12.78
N TRP A 296 7.88 11.65 -11.75
CA TRP A 296 6.92 12.76 -11.77
C TRP A 296 7.21 13.81 -12.87
N THR A 297 8.42 13.83 -13.42
CA THR A 297 8.81 14.72 -14.53
C THR A 297 9.42 13.90 -15.68
N PRO A 298 9.13 14.24 -16.94
CA PRO A 298 8.22 15.30 -17.39
C PRO A 298 6.74 14.88 -17.34
N VAL A 299 5.89 15.66 -16.65
CA VAL A 299 4.45 15.38 -16.52
C VAL A 299 3.67 15.54 -17.83
N GLU A 300 4.26 16.23 -18.80
CA GLU A 300 3.72 16.41 -20.14
C GLU A 300 3.54 15.07 -20.88
N GLU A 301 4.36 14.08 -20.57
CA GLU A 301 4.30 12.76 -21.20
C GLU A 301 2.98 12.00 -20.95
N PRO A 302 2.56 11.75 -19.70
CA PRO A 302 1.24 11.14 -19.47
C PRO A 302 0.09 12.06 -19.88
N LEU A 303 0.22 13.38 -19.75
CA LEU A 303 -0.81 14.32 -20.21
C LEU A 303 -1.01 14.26 -21.73
N ALA A 304 0.06 14.07 -22.52
CA ALA A 304 -0.04 13.91 -23.97
C ALA A 304 -0.82 12.65 -24.37
N VAL A 305 -0.61 11.54 -23.67
CA VAL A 305 -1.36 10.30 -23.92
C VAL A 305 -2.83 10.46 -23.50
N LEU A 306 -3.10 11.07 -22.35
CA LEU A 306 -4.46 11.30 -21.85
C LEU A 306 -5.22 12.34 -22.69
N ALA A 307 -4.53 13.24 -23.39
CA ALA A 307 -5.16 14.16 -24.34
C ALA A 307 -5.72 13.44 -25.60
N ASN A 308 -5.34 12.20 -25.86
CA ASN A 308 -5.92 11.38 -26.93
C ASN A 308 -7.17 10.66 -26.38
N PRO A 309 -8.40 11.04 -26.79
CA PRO A 309 -9.63 10.49 -26.24
C PRO A 309 -9.82 8.99 -26.52
N ASP A 310 -9.25 8.49 -27.64
CA ASP A 310 -9.34 7.09 -27.99
C ASP A 310 -8.43 6.20 -27.12
N ALA A 311 -7.34 6.75 -26.60
CA ALA A 311 -6.51 6.08 -25.60
C ALA A 311 -7.07 6.28 -24.19
N ALA A 312 -7.40 7.51 -23.81
CA ALA A 312 -7.83 7.89 -22.47
C ALA A 312 -9.02 7.06 -21.96
N ARG A 313 -9.95 6.68 -22.83
CA ARG A 313 -11.12 5.83 -22.47
C ARG A 313 -10.75 4.44 -21.95
N TYR A 314 -9.54 3.93 -22.25
CA TYR A 314 -9.06 2.63 -21.81
C TYR A 314 -8.08 2.72 -20.64
N ILE A 315 -7.56 3.91 -20.35
CA ILE A 315 -6.60 4.16 -19.27
C ILE A 315 -7.39 4.38 -17.98
N ASP A 316 -7.06 3.62 -16.95
CA ASP A 316 -7.70 3.70 -15.63
C ASP A 316 -6.96 4.65 -14.69
N GLY A 317 -5.65 4.86 -14.88
CA GLY A 317 -4.84 5.69 -14.01
C GLY A 317 -3.44 5.95 -14.54
N VAL A 318 -2.64 6.64 -13.73
CA VAL A 318 -1.24 6.95 -14.00
C VAL A 318 -0.36 6.38 -12.90
N ALA A 319 0.72 5.71 -13.29
CA ALA A 319 1.72 5.13 -12.42
C ALA A 319 2.95 6.05 -12.33
N TRP A 320 3.51 6.18 -11.12
CA TRP A 320 4.56 7.15 -10.83
C TRP A 320 5.75 6.51 -10.13
N HIS A 321 6.96 7.01 -10.45
CA HIS A 321 8.21 6.71 -9.77
C HIS A 321 8.75 7.94 -9.06
N CYS A 322 9.60 7.74 -8.03
CA CYS A 322 10.02 8.81 -7.14
C CYS A 322 11.39 9.42 -7.46
N TYR A 323 12.04 9.04 -8.54
CA TYR A 323 13.44 9.37 -8.78
C TYR A 323 13.65 10.75 -9.41
N GLY A 324 12.60 11.44 -9.83
CA GLY A 324 12.69 12.77 -10.41
C GLY A 324 11.38 13.54 -10.41
N GLY A 325 11.46 14.84 -10.20
CA GLY A 325 10.29 15.73 -10.14
C GLY A 325 9.69 15.85 -8.74
N SER A 326 8.40 16.17 -8.67
CA SER A 326 7.67 16.40 -7.43
C SER A 326 6.30 15.71 -7.46
N GLN A 327 5.87 15.16 -6.32
CA GLN A 327 4.56 14.56 -6.13
C GLN A 327 3.39 15.49 -6.52
N HIS A 328 3.61 16.79 -6.51
CA HIS A 328 2.61 17.79 -6.92
C HIS A 328 2.18 17.63 -8.39
N GLU A 329 2.99 17.00 -9.23
CA GLU A 329 2.65 16.70 -10.62
C GLU A 329 1.52 15.66 -10.72
N GLN A 330 1.43 14.72 -9.76
CA GLN A 330 0.26 13.83 -9.66
C GLN A 330 -1.03 14.63 -9.50
N GLY A 331 -1.02 15.63 -8.62
CA GLY A 331 -2.14 16.54 -8.43
C GLY A 331 -2.47 17.39 -9.66
N ARG A 332 -1.46 17.72 -10.49
CA ARG A 332 -1.66 18.40 -11.77
C ARG A 332 -2.42 17.51 -12.77
N VAL A 333 -1.99 16.23 -12.88
CA VAL A 333 -2.70 15.26 -13.73
C VAL A 333 -4.12 15.03 -13.23
N HIS A 334 -4.31 14.84 -11.92
CA HIS A 334 -5.65 14.65 -11.34
C HIS A 334 -6.57 15.84 -11.58
N ARG A 335 -6.08 17.08 -11.52
CA ARG A 335 -6.92 18.26 -11.86
C ARG A 335 -7.33 18.31 -13.33
N ALA A 336 -6.48 17.80 -14.23
CA ALA A 336 -6.79 17.74 -15.67
C ALA A 336 -7.70 16.55 -16.02
N HIS A 337 -7.53 15.42 -15.31
CA HIS A 337 -8.22 14.15 -15.53
C HIS A 337 -8.67 13.53 -14.19
N PRO A 338 -9.71 14.07 -13.54
CA PRO A 338 -10.13 13.66 -12.20
C PRO A 338 -10.72 12.24 -12.14
N ASP A 339 -11.02 11.66 -13.28
CA ASP A 339 -11.47 10.27 -13.44
C ASP A 339 -10.32 9.25 -13.48
N LYS A 340 -9.07 9.71 -13.49
CA LYS A 340 -7.89 8.85 -13.51
C LYS A 340 -7.28 8.67 -12.11
N ASP A 341 -7.06 7.40 -11.75
CA ASP A 341 -6.39 7.05 -10.51
C ASP A 341 -4.89 7.37 -10.57
N ALA A 342 -4.28 7.59 -9.40
CA ALA A 342 -2.84 7.73 -9.28
C ALA A 342 -2.27 6.60 -8.40
N TYR A 343 -1.18 5.98 -8.83
CA TYR A 343 -0.44 4.97 -8.10
C TYR A 343 1.04 5.33 -8.08
N ILE A 344 1.70 5.20 -6.95
CA ILE A 344 3.17 5.21 -6.89
C ILE A 344 3.59 3.75 -7.00
N THR A 345 4.20 3.39 -8.13
CA THR A 345 4.49 2.01 -8.50
C THR A 345 5.92 1.61 -8.28
N GLU A 346 6.81 2.59 -8.03
CA GLU A 346 8.21 2.34 -7.73
C GLU A 346 8.85 3.48 -6.95
N CYS A 347 9.63 3.13 -5.94
CA CYS A 347 10.57 3.96 -5.21
C CYS A 347 11.51 3.06 -4.44
N THR A 348 12.79 3.39 -4.31
CA THR A 348 13.76 2.58 -3.57
C THR A 348 14.60 3.41 -2.62
N GLY A 349 14.96 2.81 -1.49
CA GLY A 349 16.03 3.26 -0.64
C GLY A 349 17.38 2.64 -1.01
N GLY A 350 18.45 3.05 -0.36
CA GLY A 350 19.77 2.51 -0.65
C GLY A 350 20.90 3.06 0.21
N ASP A 351 22.09 2.50 0.05
CA ASP A 351 23.31 2.94 0.76
C ASP A 351 23.97 4.13 0.06
N TRP A 352 23.29 5.25 0.02
CA TRP A 352 23.82 6.53 -0.40
C TRP A 352 23.71 7.56 0.72
N PRO A 353 24.56 8.60 0.72
CA PRO A 353 24.42 9.70 1.69
C PRO A 353 23.04 10.34 1.51
N LEU A 354 22.18 10.11 2.47
CA LEU A 354 20.83 10.65 2.44
C LEU A 354 20.78 12.12 2.81
N SER A 355 19.73 12.76 2.34
CA SER A 355 19.27 14.05 2.87
C SER A 355 19.21 14.01 4.40
N VAL A 356 19.27 15.17 5.01
CA VAL A 356 19.42 15.49 6.43
C VAL A 356 18.59 14.63 7.43
N ASN A 357 17.56 13.89 6.97
CA ASN A 357 16.53 13.28 7.82
C ASN A 357 16.41 11.74 7.73
N GLY A 358 17.31 11.03 7.03
CA GLY A 358 17.23 9.56 6.91
C GLY A 358 16.10 9.03 6.02
N GLU A 359 16.16 7.74 5.69
CA GLU A 359 15.21 7.10 4.76
C GLU A 359 13.81 7.00 5.35
N LEU A 360 13.67 6.57 6.61
CA LEU A 360 12.39 6.45 7.30
C LEU A 360 11.54 7.72 7.17
N LEU A 361 12.14 8.88 7.46
CA LEU A 361 11.41 10.15 7.47
C LEU A 361 11.13 10.64 6.06
N TRP A 362 12.11 10.51 5.15
CA TRP A 362 11.95 10.93 3.77
C TRP A 362 10.80 10.17 3.09
N PHE A 363 10.77 8.85 3.21
CA PHE A 363 9.72 8.03 2.64
C PHE A 363 8.36 8.30 3.27
N SER A 364 8.32 8.36 4.60
CA SER A 364 7.06 8.62 5.31
C SER A 364 6.46 9.96 4.92
N ARG A 365 7.26 11.01 4.83
CA ARG A 365 6.78 12.36 4.49
C ARG A 365 6.54 12.51 2.99
N ASN A 366 7.56 12.26 2.15
CA ASN A 366 7.49 12.62 0.73
C ASN A 366 6.69 11.62 -0.08
N LEU A 367 6.98 10.31 0.09
CA LEU A 367 6.32 9.27 -0.69
C LEU A 367 4.90 9.00 -0.19
N LEU A 368 4.76 8.77 1.12
CA LEU A 368 3.50 8.31 1.70
C LEU A 368 2.57 9.49 2.03
N VAL A 369 2.94 10.40 2.93
CA VAL A 369 2.04 11.52 3.30
C VAL A 369 1.76 12.40 2.09
N THR A 370 2.80 12.97 1.47
CA THR A 370 2.62 13.94 0.36
C THR A 370 2.06 13.25 -0.89
N GLY A 371 2.59 12.08 -1.27
CA GLY A 371 2.08 11.32 -2.42
C GLY A 371 0.58 10.99 -2.30
N ILE A 372 0.13 10.58 -1.10
CA ILE A 372 -1.29 10.31 -0.84
C ILE A 372 -2.11 11.61 -0.81
N ARG A 373 -1.59 12.70 -0.24
CA ARG A 373 -2.26 14.02 -0.32
C ARG A 373 -2.38 14.51 -1.77
N GLN A 374 -1.48 14.09 -2.64
CA GLN A 374 -1.52 14.32 -4.09
C GLN A 374 -2.19 13.17 -4.87
N TRP A 375 -3.19 12.52 -4.27
CA TRP A 375 -4.13 11.58 -4.88
C TRP A 375 -3.62 10.16 -5.12
N ALA A 376 -2.44 9.77 -4.67
CA ALA A 376 -2.05 8.36 -4.74
C ALA A 376 -3.03 7.48 -3.96
N ARG A 377 -3.53 6.43 -4.60
CA ARG A 377 -4.41 5.41 -4.02
C ARG A 377 -3.65 4.19 -3.53
N GLY A 378 -2.45 3.97 -4.05
CA GLY A 378 -1.58 2.88 -3.68
C GLY A 378 -0.13 3.28 -3.80
N VAL A 379 0.71 2.66 -2.95
CA VAL A 379 2.16 2.88 -2.93
C VAL A 379 2.86 1.53 -2.88
N VAL A 380 3.69 1.29 -3.89
CA VAL A 380 4.47 0.06 -4.04
C VAL A 380 5.95 0.44 -4.16
N TYR A 381 6.75 -0.05 -3.21
CA TYR A 381 8.21 0.08 -3.28
C TYR A 381 8.80 -0.80 -4.36
N TRP A 382 10.10 -0.55 -4.71
CA TRP A 382 10.81 -1.41 -5.64
C TRP A 382 11.06 -2.79 -5.00
N ASN A 383 12.25 -3.19 -4.71
CA ASN A 383 12.51 -4.55 -4.24
C ASN A 383 11.86 -4.87 -2.89
N LEU A 384 11.12 -5.99 -2.81
CA LEU A 384 10.65 -6.51 -1.53
C LEU A 384 11.82 -7.00 -0.67
N ALA A 385 12.73 -7.76 -1.27
CA ALA A 385 13.90 -8.31 -0.59
C ALA A 385 15.14 -8.21 -1.46
N LEU A 386 16.27 -7.84 -0.87
CA LEU A 386 17.61 -7.96 -1.42
C LEU A 386 18.53 -8.60 -0.38
N ASP A 387 19.70 -9.07 -0.81
CA ASP A 387 20.70 -9.61 0.09
C ASP A 387 21.58 -8.51 0.74
N GLU A 388 22.51 -8.91 1.60
CA GLU A 388 23.46 -8.05 2.29
C GLU A 388 24.44 -7.33 1.34
N ASN A 389 24.52 -7.76 0.08
CA ASN A 389 25.33 -7.17 -0.97
C ASN A 389 24.49 -6.31 -1.95
N HIS A 390 23.25 -5.99 -1.60
CA HIS A 390 22.28 -5.26 -2.43
C HIS A 390 21.84 -6.00 -3.70
N GLY A 391 21.97 -7.31 -3.72
CA GLY A 391 21.72 -8.16 -4.88
C GLY A 391 20.67 -9.26 -4.61
N PRO A 392 20.65 -10.24 -5.51
CA PRO A 392 21.33 -10.26 -6.82
C PRO A 392 20.76 -9.24 -7.81
N HIS A 393 21.60 -8.68 -8.66
CA HIS A 393 21.18 -7.75 -9.70
C HIS A 393 22.04 -7.90 -10.97
N PHE A 394 21.48 -7.49 -12.11
CA PHE A 394 22.14 -7.45 -13.41
C PHE A 394 22.22 -6.01 -13.92
N GLY A 395 23.32 -5.32 -13.62
CA GLY A 395 23.42 -3.87 -13.85
C GLY A 395 22.55 -3.06 -12.89
N GLY A 396 22.11 -1.89 -13.29
CA GLY A 396 21.21 -1.05 -12.51
C GLY A 396 21.81 -0.51 -11.21
N CYS A 397 21.00 -0.51 -10.16
CA CYS A 397 21.34 0.10 -8.88
C CYS A 397 22.14 -0.84 -7.97
N ALA A 398 23.44 -0.60 -7.88
CA ALA A 398 24.35 -1.40 -7.04
C ALA A 398 24.28 -1.11 -5.52
N LYS A 399 23.44 -0.17 -5.08
CA LYS A 399 23.30 0.23 -3.66
C LYS A 399 21.85 0.26 -3.19
N CYS A 400 20.91 -0.16 -4.02
CA CYS A 400 19.51 -0.23 -3.64
C CYS A 400 19.30 -1.22 -2.50
N LYS A 401 18.31 -0.94 -1.64
CA LYS A 401 17.85 -1.82 -0.57
C LYS A 401 16.47 -2.39 -0.89
N GLY A 402 16.20 -3.55 -0.33
CA GLY A 402 14.84 -4.07 -0.25
C GLY A 402 14.08 -3.49 0.93
N VAL A 403 12.78 -3.71 0.97
CA VAL A 403 11.97 -3.49 2.18
C VAL A 403 12.52 -4.33 3.34
N ILE A 404 13.01 -5.53 3.03
CA ILE A 404 13.77 -6.38 3.94
C ILE A 404 15.12 -6.76 3.28
N THR A 405 16.11 -7.05 4.13
CA THR A 405 17.36 -7.68 3.71
C THR A 405 17.39 -9.12 4.20
N ILE A 406 17.68 -10.06 3.31
CA ILE A 406 17.85 -11.49 3.62
C ILE A 406 19.34 -11.81 3.52
N ASP A 407 19.97 -12.16 4.64
CA ASP A 407 21.34 -12.65 4.64
C ASP A 407 21.42 -13.95 3.83
N SER A 408 22.24 -13.95 2.79
CA SER A 408 22.28 -15.01 1.78
C SER A 408 22.91 -16.33 2.28
N GLU A 409 23.61 -16.29 3.42
CA GLU A 409 24.24 -17.46 4.04
C GLU A 409 23.37 -18.06 5.16
N THR A 410 22.81 -17.19 6.02
CA THR A 410 22.09 -17.62 7.25
C THR A 410 20.58 -17.62 7.10
N GLY A 411 20.02 -16.87 6.15
CA GLY A 411 18.60 -16.62 6.04
C GLY A 411 18.06 -15.70 7.13
N GLU A 412 18.92 -14.95 7.84
CA GLU A 412 18.49 -13.91 8.78
C GLU A 412 17.81 -12.78 8.03
N VAL A 413 16.69 -12.26 8.58
CA VAL A 413 15.90 -11.20 7.96
C VAL A 413 15.99 -9.91 8.74
N THR A 414 16.58 -8.89 8.13
CA THR A 414 16.63 -7.52 8.65
C THR A 414 15.52 -6.69 8.01
N ARG A 415 14.83 -5.88 8.82
CA ARG A 415 13.78 -4.95 8.38
C ARG A 415 14.39 -3.58 8.21
N ASN A 416 14.30 -3.03 7.00
CA ASN A 416 14.88 -1.73 6.65
C ASN A 416 13.90 -0.57 6.94
N ASP A 417 14.31 0.66 6.73
CA ASP A 417 13.50 1.86 6.98
C ASP A 417 12.20 1.85 6.16
N GLU A 418 12.26 1.33 4.95
CA GLU A 418 11.12 1.14 4.04
C GLU A 418 10.03 0.26 4.65
N TYR A 419 10.43 -0.79 5.36
CA TYR A 419 9.52 -1.66 6.10
C TYR A 419 8.72 -0.87 7.13
N TYR A 420 9.39 -0.06 7.96
CA TYR A 420 8.73 0.71 9.01
C TYR A 420 7.90 1.87 8.45
N ALA A 421 8.37 2.54 7.40
CA ALA A 421 7.61 3.58 6.72
C ALA A 421 6.29 3.03 6.17
N LEU A 422 6.33 1.91 5.43
CA LEU A 422 5.13 1.24 4.93
C LEU A 422 4.23 0.73 6.07
N ALA A 423 4.81 0.17 7.13
CA ALA A 423 4.09 -0.41 8.25
C ALA A 423 3.22 0.61 9.00
N HIS A 424 3.63 1.88 9.09
CA HIS A 424 2.84 2.98 9.65
C HIS A 424 1.54 3.22 8.88
N PHE A 425 1.44 2.75 7.64
CA PHE A 425 0.24 2.88 6.80
C PHE A 425 -0.45 1.53 6.63
N SER A 426 0.22 0.55 6.06
CA SER A 426 -0.39 -0.70 5.59
C SER A 426 -1.07 -1.51 6.70
N ARG A 427 -0.53 -1.47 7.92
CA ARG A 427 -1.07 -2.18 9.08
C ARG A 427 -2.39 -1.57 9.58
N PHE A 428 -2.62 -0.30 9.34
CA PHE A 428 -3.69 0.48 9.98
C PHE A 428 -4.73 1.01 8.99
N VAL A 429 -4.31 1.32 7.76
CA VAL A 429 -5.17 1.84 6.70
C VAL A 429 -5.64 0.68 5.83
N GLU A 430 -6.92 0.35 5.93
CA GLU A 430 -7.51 -0.79 5.22
C GLU A 430 -7.70 -0.47 3.73
N PRO A 431 -7.67 -1.47 2.84
CA PRO A 431 -8.20 -1.32 1.48
C PRO A 431 -9.64 -0.77 1.51
N GLY A 432 -9.90 0.26 0.72
CA GLY A 432 -11.19 0.97 0.73
C GLY A 432 -11.32 2.08 1.78
N ALA A 433 -10.32 2.29 2.66
CA ALA A 433 -10.30 3.45 3.54
C ALA A 433 -10.33 4.74 2.74
N ALA A 434 -11.18 5.69 3.12
CA ALA A 434 -11.23 6.99 2.48
C ALA A 434 -10.19 7.93 3.10
N ARG A 435 -9.35 8.58 2.28
CA ARG A 435 -8.61 9.75 2.76
C ARG A 435 -9.61 10.83 3.11
N VAL A 436 -9.50 11.41 4.31
CA VAL A 436 -10.35 12.50 4.79
C VAL A 436 -9.56 13.80 4.87
N ASN A 437 -10.27 14.95 4.94
CA ASN A 437 -9.58 16.22 5.06
C ASN A 437 -8.89 16.35 6.42
N SER A 438 -7.65 16.79 6.40
CA SER A 438 -6.89 17.20 7.59
C SER A 438 -6.10 18.47 7.29
N THR A 439 -6.01 19.37 8.28
CA THR A 439 -5.23 20.61 8.14
C THR A 439 -3.80 20.28 7.73
N ASP A 440 -3.30 20.94 6.70
CA ASP A 440 -1.89 20.82 6.33
C ASP A 440 -1.05 21.68 7.30
N THR A 441 -0.18 21.02 8.04
CA THR A 441 0.70 21.66 9.03
C THR A 441 2.17 21.64 8.62
N ASP A 442 2.47 21.09 7.44
CA ASP A 442 3.82 21.04 6.89
C ASP A 442 4.10 22.20 5.92
N ILE A 443 3.81 23.40 6.36
CA ILE A 443 4.02 24.60 5.56
C ILE A 443 5.52 24.86 5.42
N ASP A 444 5.99 24.97 4.18
CA ASP A 444 7.40 25.22 3.84
C ASP A 444 8.37 24.18 4.44
N ASP A 445 7.96 22.91 4.52
CA ASP A 445 8.76 21.79 5.04
C ASP A 445 9.24 21.99 6.49
N LYS A 446 8.54 22.78 7.28
CA LYS A 446 8.92 23.14 8.66
C LYS A 446 7.94 22.66 9.72
N GLY A 447 6.81 22.13 9.32
CA GLY A 447 5.76 21.66 10.21
C GLY A 447 5.89 20.20 10.57
N VAL A 448 4.76 19.63 10.95
CA VAL A 448 4.56 18.19 11.12
C VAL A 448 3.65 17.73 9.98
N ALA A 449 4.22 17.00 9.03
CA ALA A 449 3.44 16.47 7.92
C ALA A 449 2.39 15.46 8.44
N ASN A 450 1.19 15.44 7.86
CA ASN A 450 0.15 14.52 8.27
C ASN A 450 -0.76 14.11 7.12
N VAL A 451 -1.43 12.96 7.28
CA VAL A 451 -2.55 12.55 6.44
C VAL A 451 -3.51 11.71 7.27
N ALA A 452 -4.81 11.84 7.04
CA ALA A 452 -5.84 11.15 7.80
C ALA A 452 -6.76 10.32 6.91
N PHE A 453 -7.26 9.21 7.46
CA PHE A 453 -8.11 8.25 6.80
C PHE A 453 -9.29 7.86 7.70
N GLN A 454 -10.38 7.42 7.07
CA GLN A 454 -11.46 6.72 7.74
C GLN A 454 -11.59 5.32 7.14
N ASN A 455 -11.36 4.29 7.97
CA ASN A 455 -11.52 2.89 7.57
C ASN A 455 -12.98 2.58 7.27
N ALA A 456 -13.22 1.79 6.21
CA ALA A 456 -14.56 1.46 5.77
C ALA A 456 -15.23 0.38 6.64
N SER A 457 -14.44 -0.55 7.19
CA SER A 457 -14.96 -1.71 7.92
C SER A 457 -15.56 -1.35 9.28
N ASP A 458 -14.97 -0.39 9.99
CA ASP A 458 -15.36 -0.05 11.37
C ASP A 458 -15.50 1.46 11.63
N GLY A 459 -15.18 2.30 10.63
CA GLY A 459 -15.26 3.75 10.75
C GLY A 459 -14.18 4.36 11.64
N SER A 460 -13.16 3.60 12.03
CA SER A 460 -12.01 4.12 12.79
C SER A 460 -11.26 5.18 11.98
N VAL A 461 -10.72 6.15 12.69
CA VAL A 461 -9.86 7.18 12.10
C VAL A 461 -8.42 6.77 12.31
N VAL A 462 -7.65 6.84 11.23
CA VAL A 462 -6.21 6.62 11.23
C VAL A 462 -5.54 7.90 10.79
N MET A 463 -4.57 8.39 11.56
CA MET A 463 -3.76 9.54 11.17
C MET A 463 -2.29 9.17 11.29
N VAL A 464 -1.52 9.48 10.25
CA VAL A 464 -0.06 9.36 10.29
C VAL A 464 0.54 10.75 10.30
N MET A 465 1.46 10.97 11.22
CA MET A 465 2.23 12.21 11.37
C MET A 465 3.72 11.95 11.23
N VAL A 466 4.43 12.91 10.63
CA VAL A 466 5.89 12.88 10.47
C VAL A 466 6.48 14.20 10.98
N ASN A 467 7.34 14.11 11.99
CA ASN A 467 8.10 15.24 12.51
C ASN A 467 9.54 15.18 11.96
N LEU A 468 9.87 16.03 10.99
CA LEU A 468 11.23 16.15 10.44
C LEU A 468 12.15 17.03 11.29
N ASN A 469 11.62 17.72 12.31
CA ASN A 469 12.39 18.65 13.12
C ASN A 469 13.30 17.89 14.10
N LYS A 470 14.47 18.43 14.34
CA LYS A 470 15.41 17.96 15.38
C LYS A 470 14.97 18.28 16.81
N ALA A 471 13.76 18.74 16.98
CA ALA A 471 13.16 19.05 18.28
C ALA A 471 11.75 18.42 18.36
N GLU A 472 11.34 18.11 19.59
CA GLU A 472 9.96 17.73 19.87
C GLU A 472 8.98 18.80 19.38
N ARG A 473 7.84 18.36 18.84
CA ARG A 473 6.72 19.21 18.42
C ARG A 473 5.44 18.79 19.10
N ARG A 474 4.89 19.65 19.93
CA ARG A 474 3.56 19.43 20.50
C ARG A 474 2.50 19.78 19.44
N VAL A 475 1.61 18.84 19.18
CA VAL A 475 0.53 18.97 18.19
C VAL A 475 -0.80 18.65 18.85
N SER A 476 -1.78 19.53 18.69
CA SER A 476 -3.16 19.31 19.10
C SER A 476 -4.02 18.92 17.90
N VAL A 477 -4.85 17.88 18.08
CA VAL A 477 -5.67 17.28 17.02
C VAL A 477 -7.13 17.26 17.44
N THR A 478 -8.06 17.52 16.51
CA THR A 478 -9.49 17.32 16.71
C THR A 478 -10.18 16.78 15.46
N ASP A 479 -11.18 15.92 15.64
CA ASP A 479 -12.12 15.49 14.60
C ASP A 479 -13.52 16.14 14.76
N GLY A 480 -13.59 17.24 15.53
CA GLY A 480 -14.82 17.95 15.84
C GLY A 480 -15.61 17.34 17.03
N ARG A 481 -15.33 16.13 17.46
CA ARG A 481 -15.92 15.45 18.62
C ARG A 481 -14.88 15.16 19.69
N ASN A 482 -13.75 14.67 19.27
CA ASN A 482 -12.63 14.25 20.10
C ASN A 482 -11.49 15.27 19.98
N ARG A 483 -10.76 15.48 21.08
CA ARG A 483 -9.54 16.29 21.07
C ARG A 483 -8.46 15.59 21.89
N PHE A 484 -7.24 15.58 21.38
CA PHE A 484 -6.06 15.13 22.08
C PHE A 484 -4.84 15.98 21.73
N GLU A 485 -3.81 15.89 22.54
CA GLU A 485 -2.51 16.49 22.29
C GLU A 485 -1.43 15.41 22.34
N TYR A 486 -0.43 15.54 21.51
CA TYR A 486 0.71 14.64 21.51
C TYR A 486 2.02 15.42 21.31
N ALA A 487 3.02 15.06 22.11
CA ALA A 487 4.38 15.57 21.96
C ALA A 487 5.11 14.64 20.98
N MET A 488 5.13 15.00 19.69
CA MET A 488 5.85 14.27 18.66
C MET A 488 7.35 14.38 18.90
N PRO A 489 8.06 13.28 19.20
CA PRO A 489 9.51 13.32 19.36
C PRO A 489 10.21 13.90 18.11
N ALA A 490 11.44 14.38 18.31
CA ALA A 490 12.28 14.78 17.19
C ALA A 490 12.43 13.62 16.19
N GLU A 491 12.49 13.93 14.91
CA GLU A 491 12.79 12.99 13.82
C GLU A 491 12.03 11.66 13.95
N SER A 492 10.68 11.74 13.94
CA SER A 492 9.80 10.61 14.21
C SER A 492 8.60 10.49 13.27
N VAL A 493 8.07 9.27 13.18
CA VAL A 493 6.80 8.93 12.52
C VAL A 493 5.86 8.31 13.53
N ALA A 494 4.64 8.81 13.62
CA ALA A 494 3.62 8.27 14.51
C ALA A 494 2.32 7.96 13.77
N THR A 495 1.72 6.81 14.11
CA THR A 495 0.36 6.45 13.66
C THR A 495 -0.57 6.47 14.85
N PHE A 496 -1.69 7.18 14.68
CA PHE A 496 -2.75 7.35 15.66
C PHE A 496 -4.01 6.65 15.16
N VAL A 497 -4.67 5.88 16.03
CA VAL A 497 -5.92 5.17 15.69
C VAL A 497 -6.95 5.40 16.81
N TRP A 498 -8.16 5.85 16.42
CA TRP A 498 -9.25 6.04 17.37
C TRP A 498 -10.62 5.82 16.72
N ASP A 499 -11.64 5.69 17.56
CA ASP A 499 -13.04 5.62 17.12
C ASP A 499 -13.65 7.02 17.08
N SER A 500 -14.18 7.43 15.95
CA SER A 500 -14.86 8.73 15.80
C SER A 500 -16.19 8.80 16.54
N ASP A 501 -16.82 7.65 16.84
CA ASP A 501 -18.07 7.55 17.59
C ASP A 501 -17.84 6.85 18.94
N LEU A 502 -17.91 7.61 20.01
CA LEU A 502 -17.69 7.14 21.36
C LEU A 502 -18.78 6.16 21.87
N ALA A 503 -20.00 6.27 21.34
CA ALA A 503 -21.12 5.44 21.78
C ALA A 503 -20.98 3.97 21.35
N THR A 504 -20.30 3.71 20.25
CA THR A 504 -20.06 2.36 19.71
C THR A 504 -18.60 1.91 19.79
N GLY A 505 -17.70 2.80 20.18
CA GLY A 505 -16.25 2.57 20.18
C GLY A 505 -15.81 1.37 21.01
N TRP A 506 -16.46 1.07 22.13
CA TRP A 506 -16.13 -0.08 22.96
C TRP A 506 -16.40 -1.43 22.27
N ILE A 507 -17.48 -1.53 21.48
CA ILE A 507 -17.81 -2.73 20.69
C ILE A 507 -16.74 -2.95 19.63
N ARG A 508 -16.34 -1.87 18.94
CA ARG A 508 -15.34 -1.89 17.87
C ARG A 508 -13.95 -2.21 18.40
N ARG A 509 -13.59 -1.72 19.60
CA ARG A 509 -12.35 -2.10 20.30
C ARG A 509 -12.31 -3.58 20.63
N ALA A 510 -13.40 -4.13 21.18
CA ALA A 510 -13.51 -5.55 21.44
C ALA A 510 -13.32 -6.37 20.14
N GLN A 511 -13.89 -5.92 19.04
CA GLN A 511 -13.71 -6.55 17.72
C GLN A 511 -12.27 -6.43 17.21
N ARG A 512 -11.60 -5.27 17.35
CA ARG A 512 -10.17 -5.10 17.03
C ARG A 512 -9.29 -6.00 17.88
N TRP A 513 -9.57 -6.06 19.20
CA TRP A 513 -8.86 -6.94 20.12
C TRP A 513 -8.98 -8.42 19.73
N LEU A 514 -10.15 -8.85 19.33
CA LEU A 514 -10.39 -10.21 18.80
C LEU A 514 -9.68 -10.47 17.47
N ARG A 515 -9.39 -9.44 16.67
CA ARG A 515 -8.63 -9.52 15.43
C ARG A 515 -7.11 -9.41 15.62
N GLY A 516 -6.60 -9.42 16.86
CA GLY A 516 -5.18 -9.41 17.18
C GLY A 516 -4.55 -8.04 17.46
N TYR A 517 -5.33 -6.95 17.44
CA TYR A 517 -4.91 -5.66 17.96
C TYR A 517 -4.92 -5.68 19.50
N ARG A 518 -3.80 -6.11 20.12
CA ARG A 518 -3.63 -6.03 21.58
C ARG A 518 -2.89 -4.75 21.92
N PRO A 519 -3.50 -3.75 22.62
CA PRO A 519 -2.72 -2.76 23.36
C PRO A 519 -1.94 -3.50 24.44
N GLN A 520 -0.66 -3.17 24.63
CA GLN A 520 0.07 -3.65 25.82
C GLN A 520 -0.61 -3.04 27.05
N VAL A 521 -1.28 -3.88 27.81
CA VAL A 521 -1.68 -3.53 29.18
C VAL A 521 -0.44 -3.82 30.01
N ASP A 522 0.17 -2.78 30.58
CA ASP A 522 1.21 -2.92 31.60
C ASP A 522 0.65 -3.76 32.75
N VAL A 523 1.14 -4.99 32.84
CA VAL A 523 0.99 -5.86 34.01
C VAL A 523 2.31 -5.80 34.78
N GLU A 524 2.64 -4.61 35.30
CA GLU A 524 3.61 -4.47 36.38
C GLU A 524 3.16 -3.36 37.31
N GLN A 525 2.30 -3.74 38.24
CA GLN A 525 2.22 -3.19 39.62
C GLN A 525 1.40 -4.15 40.45
N ARG A 526 2.07 -5.19 40.95
CA ARG A 526 1.79 -5.79 42.27
C ARG A 526 3.09 -6.12 42.99
#